data_a3c6127ed169af42b7aa5c34cde70ac2
#
_entry.id   a3c6127ed169af42b7aa5c34cde70ac2
#
_cell.length_a   1.000
_cell.length_b   1.000
_cell.length_c   1.000
_cell.angle_alpha   90.00
_cell.angle_beta   90.00
_cell.angle_gamma   90.00
#
_symmetry.space_group_name_H-M   'P 1'
#
loop_
_entity.id
_entity.type
_entity.pdbx_description
1 polymer ?
#
loop_
_entity_poly.entity_id
_entity_poly.type
_entity_poly.pdbx_seq_one_letter_code
_entity_poly.pdbx_strand_id
1 'polypeptide(L)'
;SLVGSEMCIRDRLKKYGITHCVLSAGSRNVPFVHSIEEDPEFHCYSVVDERSAGYFALGLAQELNQPVVISCTSSTATCNYWPPVAEAFYQGVPIVVLTSDRDPEMLGQWEDQMIDQVGMYDRHVRKSVNLPIINNHDDEIYCQRLVNEALMELNHHGTGPVHINVPMKSYNNSFNVKTLPEVTKFDRLCLDDSDALWKEKIEKLKKAKRILVTCGQGSFVSSALQESLNEFFKKYNSAVSVEYMSNIEIEEGLNLNVCMDARYVIPKKVKEFLPDIVISFGGNIFAGIKEQFRKFAGEFEHWLVQ
;
A
#
# COMPACT_ATOMS: atom_id res chain seq x y z
N SER A 1 9.24 15.94 -6.01
CA SER A 1 8.74 16.09 -7.37
C SER A 1 7.34 15.49 -7.47
N LEU A 2 6.43 16.21 -8.04
CA LEU A 2 5.02 15.84 -8.28
C LEU A 2 4.84 14.53 -9.04
N VAL A 3 5.80 14.17 -9.82
CA VAL A 3 5.78 13.00 -10.72
C VAL A 3 5.86 11.67 -9.97
N GLY A 4 6.36 11.65 -8.74
CA GLY A 4 6.57 10.39 -7.99
C GLY A 4 5.28 9.75 -7.45
N SER A 5 4.41 10.50 -6.77
CA SER A 5 3.23 9.93 -6.10
C SER A 5 2.14 9.51 -7.08
N GLU A 6 1.86 10.31 -8.08
CA GLU A 6 0.79 10.05 -9.06
C GLU A 6 1.11 8.89 -9.99
N MET A 7 2.35 8.79 -10.44
CA MET A 7 2.81 7.68 -11.24
C MET A 7 2.87 6.38 -10.43
N CYS A 8 3.24 6.47 -9.15
CA CYS A 8 3.16 5.34 -8.23
C CYS A 8 1.71 4.85 -8.02
N ILE A 9 0.71 5.74 -8.06
CA ILE A 9 -0.70 5.39 -7.97
C ILE A 9 -1.15 4.68 -9.25
N ARG A 10 -0.90 5.24 -10.44
CA ARG A 10 -1.31 4.67 -11.72
C ARG A 10 -0.86 3.22 -11.89
N ASP A 11 0.42 2.95 -11.72
CA ASP A 11 0.97 1.61 -11.94
C ASP A 11 0.50 0.61 -10.87
N ARG A 12 0.16 1.09 -9.66
CA ARG A 12 -0.51 0.22 -8.67
C ARG A 12 -1.94 -0.08 -9.05
N LEU A 13 -2.72 0.89 -9.48
CA LEU A 13 -4.07 0.66 -9.97
C LEU A 13 -4.07 -0.47 -11.01
N LYS A 14 -3.14 -0.44 -11.97
CA LYS A 14 -2.96 -1.52 -12.96
C LYS A 14 -2.66 -2.87 -12.30
N LYS A 15 -1.72 -2.93 -11.37
CA LYS A 15 -1.38 -4.18 -10.66
C LYS A 15 -2.53 -4.73 -9.82
N TYR A 16 -3.45 -3.89 -9.38
CA TYR A 16 -4.69 -4.31 -8.71
C TYR A 16 -5.84 -4.59 -9.69
N GLY A 17 -5.61 -4.46 -11.00
CA GLY A 17 -6.63 -4.68 -12.04
C GLY A 17 -7.68 -3.58 -12.10
N ILE A 18 -7.37 -2.37 -11.60
CA ILE A 18 -8.27 -1.22 -11.55
C ILE A 18 -7.95 -0.31 -12.75
N THR A 19 -8.73 -0.42 -13.81
CA THR A 19 -8.46 0.23 -15.10
C THR A 19 -9.55 1.20 -15.57
N HIS A 20 -10.65 1.31 -14.87
CA HIS A 20 -11.73 2.25 -15.19
C HIS A 20 -11.64 3.50 -14.31
N CYS A 21 -11.56 4.68 -14.94
CA CYS A 21 -11.37 5.96 -14.27
C CYS A 21 -12.39 6.99 -14.74
N VAL A 22 -13.19 7.53 -13.82
CA VAL A 22 -14.08 8.66 -14.06
C VAL A 22 -13.39 9.93 -13.57
N LEU A 23 -13.12 10.83 -14.50
CA LEU A 23 -12.22 11.96 -14.30
C LEU A 23 -12.99 13.28 -14.38
N SER A 24 -12.91 14.09 -13.33
CA SER A 24 -13.41 15.46 -13.32
C SER A 24 -12.25 16.43 -13.46
N ALA A 25 -12.38 17.38 -14.40
CA ALA A 25 -11.32 18.30 -14.75
C ALA A 25 -11.00 19.28 -13.61
N GLY A 26 -9.72 19.66 -13.49
CA GLY A 26 -9.26 20.66 -12.53
C GLY A 26 -7.72 20.75 -12.53
N SER A 27 -7.18 21.94 -12.28
CA SER A 27 -5.73 22.19 -12.44
C SER A 27 -4.83 21.26 -11.63
N ARG A 28 -5.22 20.93 -10.39
CA ARG A 28 -4.41 20.03 -9.54
C ARG A 28 -4.61 18.56 -9.87
N ASN A 29 -5.68 18.23 -10.60
CA ASN A 29 -5.93 16.87 -11.06
C ASN A 29 -5.24 16.55 -12.41
N VAL A 30 -4.72 17.58 -13.11
CA VAL A 30 -4.08 17.43 -14.42
C VAL A 30 -2.96 16.37 -14.42
N PRO A 31 -2.04 16.30 -13.45
CA PRO A 31 -0.97 15.33 -13.51
C PRO A 31 -1.48 13.89 -13.46
N PHE A 32 -2.50 13.60 -12.65
CA PHE A 32 -3.12 12.28 -12.59
C PHE A 32 -3.90 11.98 -13.87
N VAL A 33 -4.75 12.90 -14.30
CA VAL A 33 -5.56 12.76 -15.53
C VAL A 33 -4.66 12.47 -16.73
N HIS A 34 -3.63 13.30 -16.95
CA HIS A 34 -2.70 13.11 -18.06
C HIS A 34 -1.99 11.75 -17.97
N SER A 35 -1.50 11.37 -16.79
CA SER A 35 -0.81 10.08 -16.60
C SER A 35 -1.70 8.87 -16.90
N ILE A 36 -3.00 8.96 -16.64
CA ILE A 36 -3.97 7.88 -16.90
C ILE A 36 -4.40 7.88 -18.38
N GLU A 37 -4.64 9.04 -18.98
CA GLU A 37 -5.09 9.15 -20.39
C GLU A 37 -4.00 8.72 -21.38
N GLU A 38 -2.73 8.91 -21.04
CA GLU A 38 -1.60 8.46 -21.88
C GLU A 38 -1.35 6.94 -21.81
N ASP A 39 -1.99 6.22 -20.90
CA ASP A 39 -1.81 4.79 -20.76
C ASP A 39 -3.01 4.02 -21.37
N PRO A 40 -2.79 3.27 -22.46
CA PRO A 40 -3.88 2.62 -23.21
C PRO A 40 -4.59 1.49 -22.44
N GLU A 41 -4.08 1.06 -21.28
CA GLU A 41 -4.75 0.07 -20.45
C GLU A 41 -5.91 0.68 -19.65
N PHE A 42 -6.00 2.01 -19.55
CA PHE A 42 -7.08 2.66 -18.82
C PHE A 42 -8.26 3.07 -19.72
N HIS A 43 -9.44 2.89 -19.20
CA HIS A 43 -10.70 3.35 -19.76
C HIS A 43 -11.12 4.63 -19.03
N CYS A 44 -10.97 5.78 -19.70
CA CYS A 44 -11.22 7.10 -19.11
C CYS A 44 -12.59 7.64 -19.52
N TYR A 45 -13.33 8.12 -18.52
CA TYR A 45 -14.65 8.74 -18.69
C TYR A 45 -14.58 10.16 -18.13
N SER A 46 -14.70 11.16 -18.99
CA SER A 46 -14.68 12.56 -18.58
C SER A 46 -16.09 13.03 -18.18
N VAL A 47 -16.27 13.38 -16.91
CA VAL A 47 -17.53 13.90 -16.36
C VAL A 47 -17.22 15.15 -15.54
N VAL A 48 -17.75 16.31 -15.99
CA VAL A 48 -17.38 17.63 -15.43
C VAL A 48 -17.90 17.84 -14.02
N ASP A 49 -19.17 17.51 -13.76
CA ASP A 49 -19.78 17.64 -12.43
C ASP A 49 -19.40 16.45 -11.55
N GLU A 50 -18.71 16.72 -10.43
CA GLU A 50 -18.14 15.68 -9.58
C GLU A 50 -19.20 14.78 -8.95
N ARG A 51 -20.36 15.31 -8.57
CA ARG A 51 -21.43 14.48 -8.02
C ARG A 51 -21.97 13.52 -9.06
N SER A 52 -22.18 14.00 -10.28
CA SER A 52 -22.58 13.16 -11.41
C SER A 52 -21.51 12.13 -11.75
N ALA A 53 -20.23 12.52 -11.70
CA ALA A 53 -19.09 11.62 -11.89
C ALA A 53 -19.08 10.49 -10.86
N GLY A 54 -19.32 10.79 -9.60
CA GLY A 54 -19.39 9.81 -8.54
C GLY A 54 -20.53 8.81 -8.72
N TYR A 55 -21.73 9.25 -9.07
CA TYR A 55 -22.85 8.35 -9.36
C TYR A 55 -22.66 7.56 -10.66
N PHE A 56 -22.05 8.16 -11.67
CA PHE A 56 -21.66 7.44 -12.89
C PHE A 56 -20.69 6.28 -12.56
N ALA A 57 -19.68 6.57 -11.75
CA ALA A 57 -18.72 5.56 -11.30
C ALA A 57 -19.36 4.47 -10.44
N LEU A 58 -20.33 4.84 -9.59
CA LEU A 58 -21.11 3.87 -8.80
C LEU A 58 -21.82 2.86 -9.70
N GLY A 59 -22.58 3.36 -10.70
CA GLY A 59 -23.28 2.51 -11.65
C GLY A 59 -22.30 1.68 -12.50
N LEU A 60 -21.19 2.26 -12.92
CA LEU A 60 -20.15 1.57 -13.69
C LEU A 60 -19.51 0.42 -12.88
N ALA A 61 -19.19 0.66 -11.61
CA ALA A 61 -18.60 -0.35 -10.73
C ALA A 61 -19.58 -1.51 -10.47
N GLN A 62 -20.86 -1.21 -10.34
CA GLN A 62 -21.92 -2.22 -10.18
C GLN A 62 -22.08 -3.07 -11.45
N GLU A 63 -22.13 -2.44 -12.61
CA GLU A 63 -22.28 -3.14 -13.90
C GLU A 63 -21.07 -4.03 -14.23
N LEU A 64 -19.86 -3.51 -14.02
CA LEU A 64 -18.62 -4.24 -14.27
C LEU A 64 -18.27 -5.26 -13.18
N ASN A 65 -18.86 -5.13 -11.99
CA ASN A 65 -18.45 -5.87 -10.79
C ASN A 65 -16.94 -5.74 -10.50
N GLN A 66 -16.41 -4.52 -10.66
CA GLN A 66 -14.99 -4.19 -10.50
C GLN A 66 -14.83 -2.83 -9.83
N PRO A 67 -13.70 -2.59 -9.15
CA PRO A 67 -13.39 -1.27 -8.64
C PRO A 67 -13.25 -0.22 -9.75
N VAL A 68 -13.77 0.98 -9.50
CA VAL A 68 -13.67 2.13 -10.39
C VAL A 68 -13.03 3.30 -9.64
N VAL A 69 -12.17 4.05 -10.30
CA VAL A 69 -11.56 5.27 -9.75
C VAL A 69 -12.45 6.47 -10.06
N ILE A 70 -12.67 7.34 -9.09
CA ILE A 70 -13.13 8.72 -9.30
C ILE A 70 -12.02 9.68 -8.92
N SER A 71 -11.79 10.72 -9.72
CA SER A 71 -10.74 11.69 -9.42
C SER A 71 -11.17 13.12 -9.72
N CYS A 72 -10.88 14.00 -8.78
CA CYS A 72 -11.17 15.44 -8.89
C CYS A 72 -10.06 16.31 -8.33
N THR A 73 -10.16 17.61 -8.61
CA THR A 73 -9.29 18.63 -8.03
C THR A 73 -9.62 18.89 -6.55
N SER A 74 -8.90 19.82 -5.93
CA SER A 74 -9.04 20.16 -4.50
C SER A 74 -10.28 20.95 -4.14
N SER A 75 -10.56 21.05 -2.85
CA SER A 75 -11.57 21.90 -2.21
C SER A 75 -13.01 21.41 -2.43
N THR A 76 -13.93 22.28 -2.79
CA THR A 76 -15.37 21.97 -2.91
C THR A 76 -15.69 20.90 -3.96
N ALA A 77 -14.81 20.64 -4.91
CA ALA A 77 -14.90 19.50 -5.81
C ALA A 77 -15.02 18.19 -5.03
N THR A 78 -14.19 18.02 -4.00
CA THR A 78 -14.20 16.82 -3.13
C THR A 78 -15.51 16.70 -2.34
N CYS A 79 -16.11 17.82 -1.93
CA CYS A 79 -17.40 17.82 -1.22
C CYS A 79 -18.53 17.22 -2.08
N ASN A 80 -18.48 17.40 -3.40
CA ASN A 80 -19.47 16.84 -4.32
C ASN A 80 -19.43 15.32 -4.42
N TYR A 81 -18.34 14.68 -4.02
CA TYR A 81 -18.27 13.22 -3.95
C TYR A 81 -18.95 12.63 -2.70
N TRP A 82 -19.34 13.44 -1.71
CA TRP A 82 -19.94 12.93 -0.48
C TRP A 82 -21.17 12.03 -0.72
N PRO A 83 -22.20 12.47 -1.49
CA PRO A 83 -23.38 11.63 -1.70
C PRO A 83 -23.06 10.28 -2.36
N PRO A 84 -22.34 10.20 -3.51
CA PRO A 84 -22.03 8.92 -4.12
C PRO A 84 -21.06 8.06 -3.29
N VAL A 85 -20.15 8.64 -2.51
CA VAL A 85 -19.26 7.88 -1.62
C VAL A 85 -20.05 7.27 -0.47
N ALA A 86 -20.97 8.01 0.14
CA ALA A 86 -21.84 7.48 1.17
C ALA A 86 -22.70 6.33 0.61
N GLU A 87 -23.27 6.48 -0.57
CA GLU A 87 -24.06 5.46 -1.23
C GLU A 87 -23.21 4.20 -1.52
N ALA A 88 -21.99 4.38 -2.06
CA ALA A 88 -21.05 3.30 -2.31
C ALA A 88 -20.71 2.52 -1.03
N PHE A 89 -20.54 3.22 0.08
CA PHE A 89 -20.22 2.59 1.37
C PHE A 89 -21.35 1.68 1.86
N TYR A 90 -22.60 2.18 1.88
CA TYR A 90 -23.74 1.40 2.36
C TYR A 90 -24.18 0.30 1.40
N GLN A 91 -23.91 0.44 0.11
CA GLN A 91 -24.13 -0.62 -0.88
C GLN A 91 -22.97 -1.61 -1.01
N GLY A 92 -21.82 -1.32 -0.39
CA GLY A 92 -20.63 -2.16 -0.52
C GLY A 92 -20.03 -2.13 -1.93
N VAL A 93 -20.07 -0.98 -2.61
CA VAL A 93 -19.52 -0.83 -3.97
C VAL A 93 -18.08 -0.35 -3.91
N PRO A 94 -17.11 -1.05 -4.53
CA PRO A 94 -15.70 -0.67 -4.44
C PRO A 94 -15.39 0.52 -5.36
N ILE A 95 -15.16 1.68 -4.76
CA ILE A 95 -14.73 2.90 -5.46
C ILE A 95 -13.42 3.40 -4.85
N VAL A 96 -12.46 3.72 -5.69
CA VAL A 96 -11.25 4.45 -5.29
C VAL A 96 -11.51 5.94 -5.46
N VAL A 97 -11.67 6.65 -4.35
CA VAL A 97 -11.84 8.10 -4.32
C VAL A 97 -10.45 8.74 -4.27
N LEU A 98 -9.99 9.29 -5.37
CA LEU A 98 -8.71 9.96 -5.49
C LEU A 98 -8.92 11.47 -5.53
N THR A 99 -8.49 12.18 -4.49
CA THR A 99 -8.64 13.64 -4.41
C THR A 99 -7.28 14.30 -4.46
N SER A 100 -7.08 15.19 -5.44
CA SER A 100 -5.91 16.06 -5.43
C SER A 100 -6.06 17.12 -4.35
N ASP A 101 -4.97 17.48 -3.68
CA ASP A 101 -4.99 18.46 -2.60
C ASP A 101 -3.86 19.48 -2.74
N ARG A 102 -3.97 20.56 -2.01
CA ARG A 102 -2.97 21.61 -1.91
C ARG A 102 -1.89 21.26 -0.88
N ASP A 103 -0.85 22.09 -0.85
CA ASP A 103 0.17 22.03 0.18
C ASP A 103 -0.46 22.21 1.58
N PRO A 104 -0.37 21.23 2.48
CA PRO A 104 -0.98 21.33 3.80
C PRO A 104 -0.44 22.49 4.65
N GLU A 105 0.78 22.98 4.36
CA GLU A 105 1.37 24.13 5.04
C GLU A 105 0.57 25.43 4.79
N MET A 106 -0.24 25.48 3.74
CA MET A 106 -1.05 26.63 3.37
C MET A 106 -2.45 26.63 3.99
N LEU A 107 -2.84 25.58 4.69
CA LEU A 107 -4.15 25.48 5.33
C LEU A 107 -4.31 26.61 6.38
N GLY A 108 -5.45 27.32 6.28
CA GLY A 108 -5.71 28.47 7.15
C GLY A 108 -5.00 29.77 6.77
N GLN A 109 -4.30 29.81 5.63
CA GLN A 109 -3.58 31.00 5.13
C GLN A 109 -4.40 31.78 4.08
N TRP A 110 -5.72 31.57 4.02
CA TRP A 110 -6.63 32.22 3.06
C TRP A 110 -6.32 31.93 1.59
N GLU A 111 -5.67 30.78 1.34
CA GLU A 111 -5.47 30.30 -0.03
C GLU A 111 -6.81 29.97 -0.70
N ASP A 112 -6.93 30.30 -1.98
CA ASP A 112 -8.08 29.96 -2.79
C ASP A 112 -8.20 28.44 -2.98
N GLN A 113 -9.38 27.94 -3.16
CA GLN A 113 -9.68 26.53 -3.48
C GLN A 113 -9.00 25.54 -2.52
N MET A 114 -9.05 25.83 -1.21
CA MET A 114 -8.48 25.01 -0.15
C MET A 114 -9.47 24.76 0.98
N ILE A 115 -9.56 23.51 1.41
CA ILE A 115 -10.28 23.06 2.61
C ILE A 115 -9.46 21.98 3.28
N ASP A 116 -9.79 21.61 4.49
CA ASP A 116 -9.22 20.43 5.14
C ASP A 116 -9.87 19.17 4.55
N GLN A 117 -9.09 18.43 3.73
CA GLN A 117 -9.55 17.22 3.05
C GLN A 117 -9.15 15.94 3.77
N VAL A 118 -8.24 16.04 4.74
CA VAL A 118 -7.72 14.86 5.44
C VAL A 118 -8.84 14.21 6.25
N GLY A 119 -9.12 12.95 5.94
CA GLY A 119 -10.12 12.16 6.67
C GLY A 119 -11.59 12.60 6.42
N MET A 120 -11.85 13.46 5.44
CA MET A 120 -13.20 13.99 5.22
C MET A 120 -14.26 12.91 4.96
N TYR A 121 -13.88 11.72 4.49
CA TYR A 121 -14.78 10.59 4.26
C TYR A 121 -14.64 9.46 5.26
N ASP A 122 -13.88 9.59 6.33
CA ASP A 122 -13.47 8.49 7.23
C ASP A 122 -14.60 7.58 7.70
N ARG A 123 -15.78 8.14 7.91
CA ARG A 123 -16.96 7.37 8.35
C ARG A 123 -17.68 6.61 7.22
N HIS A 124 -17.31 6.87 5.96
CA HIS A 124 -17.99 6.36 4.77
C HIS A 124 -16.99 5.79 3.75
N VAL A 125 -15.81 5.41 4.22
CA VAL A 125 -14.82 4.65 3.46
C VAL A 125 -14.24 3.55 4.34
N ARG A 126 -13.76 2.50 3.73
CA ARG A 126 -13.12 1.39 4.44
C ARG A 126 -11.72 1.74 4.92
N LYS A 127 -11.04 2.59 4.18
CA LYS A 127 -9.72 3.15 4.50
C LYS A 127 -9.59 4.52 3.87
N SER A 128 -9.08 5.47 4.64
CA SER A 128 -8.66 6.78 4.14
C SER A 128 -7.16 6.94 4.38
N VAL A 129 -6.44 7.43 3.39
CA VAL A 129 -5.01 7.73 3.51
C VAL A 129 -4.72 9.12 2.95
N ASN A 130 -3.81 9.83 3.63
CA ASN A 130 -3.24 11.08 3.15
C ASN A 130 -1.79 10.83 2.77
N LEU A 131 -1.44 11.00 1.49
CA LEU A 131 -0.10 10.70 1.01
C LEU A 131 0.89 11.78 1.46
N PRO A 132 2.15 11.42 1.70
CA PRO A 132 3.20 12.40 1.95
C PRO A 132 3.55 13.14 0.66
N ILE A 133 3.99 14.39 0.78
CA ILE A 133 4.73 15.06 -0.30
C ILE A 133 6.12 14.42 -0.37
N ILE A 134 6.45 13.83 -1.52
CA ILE A 134 7.67 13.05 -1.70
C ILE A 134 8.88 13.98 -1.85
N ASN A 135 9.77 13.98 -0.89
CA ASN A 135 11.04 14.72 -0.90
C ASN A 135 12.25 13.78 -0.92
N ASN A 136 12.12 12.56 -0.47
CA ASN A 136 13.18 11.58 -0.33
C ASN A 136 12.66 10.15 -0.49
N HIS A 137 13.56 9.18 -0.43
CA HIS A 137 13.22 7.76 -0.60
C HIS A 137 12.33 7.19 0.53
N ASP A 138 12.47 7.67 1.75
CA ASP A 138 11.60 7.23 2.85
C ASP A 138 10.14 7.67 2.62
N ASP A 139 9.94 8.87 2.08
CA ASP A 139 8.60 9.35 1.68
C ASP A 139 8.01 8.48 0.56
N GLU A 140 8.84 8.03 -0.40
CA GLU A 140 8.41 7.10 -1.45
C GLU A 140 7.93 5.76 -0.88
N ILE A 141 8.71 5.16 0.02
CA ILE A 141 8.33 3.91 0.70
C ILE A 141 7.04 4.10 1.48
N TYR A 142 6.90 5.21 2.19
CA TYR A 142 5.70 5.53 2.95
C TYR A 142 4.48 5.72 2.05
N CYS A 143 4.62 6.47 0.97
CA CYS A 143 3.58 6.64 -0.05
C CYS A 143 3.14 5.28 -0.63
N GLN A 144 4.12 4.44 -0.99
CA GLN A 144 3.87 3.10 -1.49
C GLN A 144 3.07 2.24 -0.53
N ARG A 145 3.41 2.27 0.75
CA ARG A 145 2.69 1.54 1.79
C ARG A 145 1.25 2.01 1.90
N LEU A 146 1.02 3.32 2.00
CA LEU A 146 -0.31 3.89 2.17
C LEU A 146 -1.26 3.56 1.01
N VAL A 147 -0.78 3.66 -0.23
CA VAL A 147 -1.58 3.31 -1.41
C VAL A 147 -1.95 1.83 -1.40
N ASN A 148 -1.01 0.94 -1.11
CA ASN A 148 -1.31 -0.49 -0.99
C ASN A 148 -2.29 -0.78 0.14
N GLU A 149 -2.11 -0.19 1.33
CA GLU A 149 -3.03 -0.34 2.45
C GLU A 149 -4.47 0.09 2.09
N ALA A 150 -4.62 1.20 1.35
CA ALA A 150 -5.92 1.65 0.89
C ALA A 150 -6.54 0.66 -0.12
N LEU A 151 -5.80 0.29 -1.16
CA LEU A 151 -6.33 -0.57 -2.22
C LEU A 151 -6.67 -1.99 -1.73
N MET A 152 -5.92 -2.52 -0.76
CA MET A 152 -6.24 -3.82 -0.15
C MET A 152 -7.57 -3.82 0.61
N GLU A 153 -8.01 -2.67 1.12
CA GLU A 153 -9.27 -2.57 1.87
C GLU A 153 -10.51 -2.49 0.97
N LEU A 154 -10.36 -2.34 -0.36
CA LEU A 154 -11.50 -2.37 -1.28
C LEU A 154 -12.36 -3.63 -1.15
N ASN A 155 -11.73 -4.77 -0.86
CA ASN A 155 -12.36 -6.10 -0.84
C ASN A 155 -12.10 -6.90 0.45
N HIS A 156 -11.61 -6.27 1.53
CA HIS A 156 -11.30 -6.96 2.77
C HIS A 156 -12.53 -7.03 3.68
N HIS A 157 -12.97 -8.24 4.04
CA HIS A 157 -14.19 -8.47 4.83
C HIS A 157 -15.43 -7.75 4.28
N GLY A 158 -15.66 -7.90 2.98
CA GLY A 158 -16.66 -7.20 2.19
C GLY A 158 -16.04 -6.13 1.28
N THR A 159 -16.85 -5.55 0.43
CA THR A 159 -16.45 -4.52 -0.53
C THR A 159 -16.87 -3.12 -0.09
N GLY A 160 -16.21 -2.09 -0.58
CA GLY A 160 -16.59 -0.71 -0.31
C GLY A 160 -15.54 0.30 -0.76
N PRO A 161 -15.85 1.61 -0.68
CA PRO A 161 -14.97 2.66 -1.15
C PRO A 161 -13.76 2.85 -0.25
N VAL A 162 -12.68 3.36 -0.85
CA VAL A 162 -11.46 3.83 -0.16
C VAL A 162 -11.11 5.23 -0.63
N HIS A 163 -10.43 6.01 0.21
CA HIS A 163 -10.02 7.38 -0.09
C HIS A 163 -8.50 7.51 -0.09
N ILE A 164 -7.97 8.13 -1.12
CA ILE A 164 -6.56 8.49 -1.26
C ILE A 164 -6.48 10.00 -1.51
N ASN A 165 -6.04 10.76 -0.51
CA ASN A 165 -5.79 12.19 -0.65
C ASN A 165 -4.34 12.43 -1.08
N VAL A 166 -4.14 13.26 -2.10
CA VAL A 166 -2.84 13.48 -2.75
C VAL A 166 -2.44 14.95 -2.65
N PRO A 167 -1.78 15.36 -1.56
CA PRO A 167 -1.29 16.73 -1.41
C PRO A 167 -0.08 16.99 -2.32
N MET A 168 0.00 18.23 -2.84
CA MET A 168 1.07 18.65 -3.72
C MET A 168 1.46 20.11 -3.47
N LYS A 169 2.78 20.40 -3.48
CA LYS A 169 3.28 21.78 -3.32
C LYS A 169 3.03 22.65 -4.54
N SER A 170 3.13 22.08 -5.72
CA SER A 170 2.97 22.82 -6.97
C SER A 170 2.32 21.90 -8.03
N TYR A 171 1.53 22.50 -8.89
CA TYR A 171 0.97 21.85 -10.06
C TYR A 171 1.75 22.16 -11.34
N ASN A 172 3.04 22.43 -11.21
CA ASN A 172 3.90 22.70 -12.37
C ASN A 172 4.08 21.43 -13.21
N ASN A 173 3.37 21.38 -14.33
CA ASN A 173 3.15 20.19 -15.14
C ASN A 173 4.34 19.93 -16.09
N SER A 174 5.50 19.59 -15.57
CA SER A 174 6.59 19.08 -16.41
C SER A 174 6.57 17.54 -16.43
N PHE A 175 6.05 16.97 -17.51
CA PHE A 175 5.96 15.52 -17.73
C PHE A 175 7.25 14.96 -18.34
N ASN A 176 8.36 15.07 -17.63
CA ASN A 176 9.70 14.74 -18.16
C ASN A 176 10.21 13.34 -17.77
N VAL A 177 9.39 12.50 -17.13
CA VAL A 177 9.83 11.19 -16.67
C VAL A 177 9.69 10.18 -17.79
N LYS A 178 10.82 9.61 -18.20
CA LYS A 178 10.91 8.61 -19.30
C LYS A 178 10.68 7.17 -18.82
N THR A 179 10.99 6.88 -17.57
CA THR A 179 10.86 5.55 -16.96
C THR A 179 10.22 5.67 -15.59
N LEU A 180 9.23 4.83 -15.35
CA LEU A 180 8.53 4.76 -14.07
C LEU A 180 9.27 3.85 -13.10
N PRO A 181 9.27 4.14 -11.80
CA PRO A 181 9.78 3.23 -10.81
C PRO A 181 8.95 1.95 -10.78
N GLU A 182 9.59 0.82 -10.57
CA GLU A 182 8.87 -0.43 -10.36
C GLU A 182 8.04 -0.34 -9.07
N VAL A 183 6.74 -0.65 -9.17
CA VAL A 183 5.83 -0.61 -8.02
C VAL A 183 5.59 -2.01 -7.48
N THR A 184 5.54 -2.14 -6.15
CA THR A 184 5.20 -3.38 -5.45
C THR A 184 3.73 -3.38 -5.09
N LYS A 185 3.01 -4.45 -5.46
CA LYS A 185 1.67 -4.74 -4.98
C LYS A 185 1.77 -5.54 -3.67
N PHE A 186 0.94 -5.20 -2.68
CA PHE A 186 0.76 -6.04 -1.51
C PHE A 186 -0.38 -7.03 -1.77
N ASP A 187 -0.13 -8.29 -1.51
CA ASP A 187 -1.14 -9.32 -1.56
C ASP A 187 -1.55 -9.70 -0.14
N ARG A 188 -2.84 -9.91 0.08
CA ARG A 188 -3.36 -10.51 1.31
C ARG A 188 -3.74 -11.95 0.99
N LEU A 189 -3.38 -12.87 1.86
CA LEU A 189 -3.71 -14.27 1.77
C LEU A 189 -4.36 -14.69 3.09
N CYS A 190 -5.58 -15.22 3.01
CA CYS A 190 -6.34 -15.71 4.15
C CYS A 190 -6.37 -17.25 4.14
N LEU A 191 -6.66 -17.86 5.29
CA LEU A 191 -6.66 -19.33 5.42
C LEU A 191 -7.68 -20.02 4.51
N ASP A 192 -8.77 -19.34 4.20
CA ASP A 192 -9.85 -19.79 3.34
C ASP A 192 -9.70 -19.42 1.87
N ASP A 193 -8.58 -18.77 1.50
CA ASP A 193 -8.25 -18.49 0.11
C ASP A 193 -7.99 -19.77 -0.69
N SER A 194 -8.08 -19.65 -2.02
CA SER A 194 -7.96 -20.79 -2.92
C SER A 194 -6.62 -21.51 -2.78
N ASP A 195 -6.65 -22.84 -2.93
CA ASP A 195 -5.43 -23.67 -2.96
C ASP A 195 -4.38 -23.21 -3.98
N ALA A 196 -4.80 -22.54 -5.04
CA ALA A 196 -3.87 -22.03 -6.07
C ALA A 196 -2.96 -20.92 -5.53
N LEU A 197 -3.51 -19.97 -4.76
CA LEU A 197 -2.74 -18.89 -4.13
C LEU A 197 -1.77 -19.44 -3.09
N TRP A 198 -2.21 -20.37 -2.25
CA TRP A 198 -1.34 -21.05 -1.28
C TRP A 198 -0.23 -21.85 -1.96
N LYS A 199 -0.53 -22.57 -3.05
CA LYS A 199 0.48 -23.32 -3.83
C LYS A 199 1.54 -22.40 -4.40
N GLU A 200 1.19 -21.22 -4.90
CA GLU A 200 2.17 -20.24 -5.39
C GLU A 200 3.17 -19.85 -4.29
N LYS A 201 2.66 -19.51 -3.09
CA LYS A 201 3.52 -19.14 -1.96
C LYS A 201 4.38 -20.29 -1.46
N ILE A 202 3.85 -21.51 -1.42
CA ILE A 202 4.59 -22.71 -1.06
C ILE A 202 5.73 -22.97 -2.08
N GLU A 203 5.48 -22.82 -3.37
CA GLU A 203 6.51 -23.00 -4.39
C GLU A 203 7.61 -21.93 -4.31
N LYS A 204 7.27 -20.68 -3.97
CA LYS A 204 8.26 -19.64 -3.67
C LYS A 204 9.12 -20.03 -2.47
N LEU A 205 8.50 -20.51 -1.39
CA LEU A 205 9.19 -20.94 -0.19
C LEU A 205 10.16 -22.10 -0.47
N LYS A 206 9.75 -23.07 -1.28
CA LYS A 206 10.60 -24.21 -1.68
C LYS A 206 11.82 -23.79 -2.53
N LYS A 207 11.69 -22.73 -3.32
CA LYS A 207 12.75 -22.21 -4.18
C LYS A 207 13.70 -21.25 -3.46
N ALA A 208 13.27 -20.68 -2.34
CA ALA A 208 14.07 -19.76 -1.57
C ALA A 208 15.33 -20.44 -1.03
N LYS A 209 16.47 -19.81 -1.23
CA LYS A 209 17.78 -20.30 -0.74
C LYS A 209 18.07 -19.80 0.67
N ARG A 210 17.55 -18.64 1.01
CA ARG A 210 17.75 -17.97 2.30
C ARG A 210 16.42 -17.43 2.80
N ILE A 211 15.99 -17.91 3.94
CA ILE A 211 14.77 -17.49 4.60
C ILE A 211 15.14 -16.90 5.96
N LEU A 212 14.62 -15.71 6.27
CA LEU A 212 14.74 -15.13 7.60
C LEU A 212 13.35 -15.11 8.25
N VAL A 213 13.24 -15.71 9.41
CA VAL A 213 12.03 -15.61 10.25
C VAL A 213 12.30 -14.63 11.37
N THR A 214 11.43 -13.65 11.55
CA THR A 214 11.52 -12.69 12.65
C THR A 214 10.32 -12.84 13.57
N CYS A 215 10.60 -13.15 14.83
CA CYS A 215 9.60 -13.35 15.87
C CYS A 215 9.59 -12.12 16.78
N GLY A 216 8.57 -11.29 16.61
CA GLY A 216 8.39 -10.07 17.40
C GLY A 216 7.80 -10.35 18.79
N GLN A 217 7.53 -9.28 19.53
CA GLN A 217 6.95 -9.33 20.85
C GLN A 217 5.63 -10.11 20.87
N GLY A 218 5.48 -11.03 21.83
CA GLY A 218 4.28 -11.83 22.03
C GLY A 218 4.01 -12.11 23.51
N SER A 219 2.75 -12.14 23.88
CA SER A 219 2.36 -12.41 25.27
C SER A 219 2.09 -13.90 25.55
N PHE A 220 1.80 -14.67 24.51
CA PHE A 220 1.50 -16.09 24.61
C PHE A 220 1.96 -16.85 23.36
N VAL A 221 2.62 -17.98 23.58
CA VAL A 221 3.03 -18.90 22.51
C VAL A 221 2.39 -20.25 22.81
N SER A 222 1.52 -20.72 21.91
CA SER A 222 0.95 -22.04 22.04
C SER A 222 2.00 -23.14 21.73
N SER A 223 1.85 -24.31 22.34
CA SER A 223 2.70 -25.47 22.02
C SER A 223 2.63 -25.82 20.53
N ALA A 224 1.46 -25.72 19.91
CA ALA A 224 1.26 -25.95 18.49
C ALA A 224 2.07 -24.97 17.61
N LEU A 225 2.14 -23.68 17.97
CA LEU A 225 2.98 -22.73 17.26
C LEU A 225 4.47 -23.06 17.42
N GLN A 226 4.88 -23.41 18.65
CA GLN A 226 6.25 -23.77 18.95
C GLN A 226 6.70 -25.01 18.15
N GLU A 227 5.87 -26.05 18.11
CA GLU A 227 6.11 -27.26 17.33
C GLU A 227 6.19 -26.95 15.83
N SER A 228 5.25 -26.16 15.30
CA SER A 228 5.23 -25.77 13.88
C SER A 228 6.47 -24.98 13.48
N LEU A 229 6.97 -24.11 14.36
CA LEU A 229 8.20 -23.37 14.12
C LEU A 229 9.41 -24.29 14.08
N ASN A 230 9.53 -25.21 15.03
CA ASN A 230 10.63 -26.19 15.05
C ASN A 230 10.60 -27.09 13.81
N GLU A 231 9.42 -27.55 13.38
CA GLU A 231 9.27 -28.29 12.12
C GLU A 231 9.67 -27.45 10.91
N PHE A 232 9.30 -26.18 10.87
CA PHE A 232 9.66 -25.26 9.80
C PHE A 232 11.17 -25.11 9.68
N PHE A 233 11.88 -24.90 10.78
CA PHE A 233 13.34 -24.75 10.80
C PHE A 233 14.07 -26.04 10.42
N LYS A 234 13.52 -27.20 10.75
CA LYS A 234 14.06 -28.50 10.31
C LYS A 234 13.89 -28.72 8.80
N LYS A 235 12.80 -28.19 8.23
CA LYS A 235 12.44 -28.43 6.83
C LYS A 235 13.08 -27.44 5.87
N TYR A 236 13.23 -26.19 6.26
CA TYR A 236 13.71 -25.13 5.40
C TYR A 236 15.04 -24.55 5.89
N ASN A 237 15.93 -24.22 4.95
CA ASN A 237 17.19 -23.54 5.28
C ASN A 237 16.87 -22.09 5.70
N SER A 238 16.60 -21.89 6.97
CA SER A 238 16.15 -20.63 7.53
C SER A 238 17.00 -20.20 8.73
N ALA A 239 17.16 -18.89 8.86
CA ALA A 239 17.68 -18.26 10.05
C ALA A 239 16.52 -17.62 10.83
N VAL A 240 16.69 -17.45 12.12
CA VAL A 240 15.66 -16.87 12.97
C VAL A 240 16.22 -15.72 13.79
N SER A 241 15.40 -14.66 13.91
CA SER A 241 15.62 -13.56 14.86
C SER A 241 14.46 -13.53 15.83
N VAL A 242 14.74 -13.81 17.09
CA VAL A 242 13.74 -13.90 18.16
C VAL A 242 13.93 -12.75 19.12
N GLU A 243 12.90 -11.92 19.27
CA GLU A 243 12.88 -10.88 20.28
C GLU A 243 12.81 -11.51 21.68
N TYR A 244 13.50 -10.90 22.65
CA TYR A 244 13.50 -11.41 24.03
C TYR A 244 12.08 -11.54 24.60
N MET A 245 11.19 -10.61 24.24
CA MET A 245 9.80 -10.60 24.68
C MET A 245 8.85 -11.39 23.76
N SER A 246 9.35 -12.22 22.86
CA SER A 246 8.51 -13.08 22.02
C SER A 246 7.99 -14.31 22.75
N ASN A 247 8.68 -14.72 23.81
CA ASN A 247 8.43 -15.98 24.53
C ASN A 247 8.55 -17.25 23.66
N ILE A 248 9.30 -17.15 22.57
CA ILE A 248 9.56 -18.29 21.65
C ILE A 248 10.93 -18.88 21.98
N GLU A 249 10.97 -20.19 22.16
CA GLU A 249 12.19 -20.95 22.34
C GLU A 249 12.50 -21.73 21.06
N ILE A 250 13.74 -21.62 20.56
CA ILE A 250 14.18 -22.28 19.34
C ILE A 250 15.28 -23.24 19.69
N GLU A 251 15.00 -24.53 19.48
CA GLU A 251 15.95 -25.60 19.73
C GLU A 251 17.04 -25.66 18.66
N GLU A 252 16.66 -25.43 17.40
CA GLU A 252 17.56 -25.45 16.26
C GLU A 252 17.41 -24.13 15.49
N GLY A 253 18.35 -23.25 15.60
CA GLY A 253 18.32 -22.00 14.87
C GLY A 253 19.38 -21.02 15.35
N LEU A 254 19.80 -20.15 14.45
CA LEU A 254 20.73 -19.09 14.78
C LEU A 254 19.94 -17.88 15.31
N ASN A 255 20.07 -17.58 16.58
CA ASN A 255 19.49 -16.33 17.08
C ASN A 255 20.34 -15.14 16.63
N LEU A 256 19.79 -14.33 15.73
CA LEU A 256 20.49 -13.23 15.08
C LEU A 256 20.25 -11.87 15.74
N ASN A 257 19.51 -11.77 16.83
CA ASN A 257 19.16 -10.46 17.42
C ASN A 257 20.39 -9.58 17.68
N VAL A 258 21.43 -10.16 18.26
CA VAL A 258 22.68 -9.42 18.55
C VAL A 258 23.43 -9.06 17.25
N CYS A 259 23.39 -9.91 16.25
CA CYS A 259 24.08 -9.70 14.98
C CYS A 259 23.37 -8.70 14.06
N MET A 260 22.09 -8.45 14.29
CA MET A 260 21.26 -7.54 13.48
C MET A 260 21.19 -6.12 14.02
N ASP A 261 21.97 -5.79 15.05
CA ASP A 261 22.10 -4.39 15.49
C ASP A 261 22.74 -3.57 14.35
N ALA A 262 22.01 -2.59 13.85
CA ALA A 262 22.38 -1.76 12.70
C ALA A 262 23.77 -1.10 12.82
N ARG A 263 24.26 -0.85 14.05
CA ARG A 263 25.55 -0.22 14.32
C ARG A 263 26.76 -1.03 13.85
N TYR A 264 26.60 -2.33 13.73
CA TYR A 264 27.69 -3.26 13.38
C TYR A 264 27.60 -3.82 11.97
N VAL A 265 26.56 -3.47 11.22
CA VAL A 265 26.33 -4.01 9.89
C VAL A 265 26.92 -3.13 8.82
N ILE A 266 27.85 -3.68 8.03
CA ILE A 266 28.45 -2.97 6.89
C ILE A 266 27.49 -3.09 5.69
N PRO A 267 26.91 -1.99 5.16
CA PRO A 267 25.86 -2.03 4.14
C PRO A 267 26.21 -2.86 2.89
N LYS A 268 27.46 -2.81 2.41
CA LYS A 268 27.89 -3.59 1.24
C LYS A 268 27.82 -5.10 1.48
N LYS A 269 28.12 -5.57 2.69
CA LYS A 269 28.07 -6.99 3.02
C LYS A 269 26.65 -7.47 3.27
N VAL A 270 25.76 -6.62 3.78
CA VAL A 270 24.34 -6.97 3.98
C VAL A 270 23.70 -7.35 2.67
N LYS A 271 23.96 -6.60 1.59
CA LYS A 271 23.38 -6.89 0.27
C LYS A 271 23.75 -8.29 -0.25
N GLU A 272 24.95 -8.78 0.04
CA GLU A 272 25.40 -10.13 -0.36
C GLU A 272 24.68 -11.25 0.38
N PHE A 273 24.08 -10.95 1.55
CA PHE A 273 23.46 -11.92 2.44
C PHE A 273 21.95 -11.69 2.63
N LEU A 274 21.33 -10.82 1.84
CA LEU A 274 19.90 -10.59 1.91
C LEU A 274 19.13 -11.91 1.79
N PRO A 275 18.09 -12.12 2.60
CA PRO A 275 17.20 -13.24 2.41
C PRO A 275 16.39 -13.10 1.12
N ASP A 276 15.97 -14.20 0.55
CA ASP A 276 15.01 -14.21 -0.55
C ASP A 276 13.59 -13.92 -0.01
N ILE A 277 13.31 -14.44 1.20
CA ILE A 277 12.03 -14.27 1.89
C ILE A 277 12.29 -13.92 3.36
N VAL A 278 11.60 -12.89 3.84
CA VAL A 278 11.47 -12.56 5.26
C VAL A 278 10.06 -12.90 5.72
N ILE A 279 9.92 -13.69 6.76
CA ILE A 279 8.63 -13.99 7.40
C ILE A 279 8.63 -13.35 8.76
N SER A 280 7.70 -12.43 8.99
CA SER A 280 7.56 -11.72 10.27
C SER A 280 6.22 -12.03 10.92
N PHE A 281 6.23 -12.29 12.22
CA PHE A 281 5.00 -12.42 13.02
C PHE A 281 5.21 -11.94 14.46
N GLY A 282 4.11 -11.80 15.20
CA GLY A 282 4.11 -11.20 16.52
C GLY A 282 4.07 -9.68 16.49
N GLY A 283 4.27 -9.06 17.64
CA GLY A 283 4.17 -7.62 17.81
C GLY A 283 5.43 -6.86 17.40
N ASN A 284 5.94 -6.01 18.29
CA ASN A 284 7.10 -5.17 17.98
C ASN A 284 8.35 -6.00 17.68
N ILE A 285 9.06 -5.59 16.65
CA ILE A 285 10.36 -6.13 16.24
C ILE A 285 11.42 -5.06 16.54
N PHE A 286 12.61 -5.46 16.97
CA PHE A 286 13.70 -4.58 17.32
C PHE A 286 14.06 -3.61 16.19
N ALA A 287 14.33 -2.36 16.55
CA ALA A 287 14.47 -1.26 15.60
C ALA A 287 15.60 -1.47 14.56
N GLY A 288 16.71 -2.09 14.95
CA GLY A 288 17.86 -2.33 14.07
C GLY A 288 17.51 -3.17 12.84
N ILE A 289 16.74 -4.25 13.02
CA ILE A 289 16.27 -5.10 11.92
C ILE A 289 15.36 -4.32 10.98
N LYS A 290 14.43 -3.52 11.52
CA LYS A 290 13.51 -2.71 10.71
C LYS A 290 14.24 -1.70 9.83
N GLU A 291 15.30 -1.10 10.34
CA GLU A 291 16.12 -0.16 9.57
C GLU A 291 16.79 -0.86 8.38
N GLN A 292 17.31 -2.06 8.57
CA GLN A 292 17.89 -2.84 7.47
C GLN A 292 16.82 -3.23 6.44
N PHE A 293 15.67 -3.70 6.86
CA PHE A 293 14.57 -4.03 5.94
C PHE A 293 14.13 -2.82 5.12
N ARG A 294 14.11 -1.62 5.71
CA ARG A 294 13.77 -0.39 5.01
C ARG A 294 14.79 -0.01 3.96
N LYS A 295 16.10 -0.12 4.27
CA LYS A 295 17.19 0.18 3.33
C LYS A 295 17.17 -0.71 2.09
N PHE A 296 16.69 -1.94 2.21
CA PHE A 296 16.65 -2.94 1.14
C PHE A 296 15.22 -3.31 0.73
N ALA A 297 14.26 -2.42 0.97
CA ALA A 297 12.88 -2.63 0.56
C ALA A 297 12.79 -2.90 -0.95
N GLY A 298 12.10 -3.98 -1.31
CA GLY A 298 11.96 -4.42 -2.71
C GLY A 298 13.05 -5.39 -3.21
N GLU A 299 14.13 -5.61 -2.45
CA GLU A 299 15.17 -6.59 -2.81
C GLU A 299 14.87 -8.02 -2.29
N PHE A 300 13.83 -8.20 -1.48
CA PHE A 300 13.35 -9.48 -0.95
C PHE A 300 11.82 -9.48 -0.82
N GLU A 301 11.22 -10.65 -0.78
CA GLU A 301 9.78 -10.78 -0.51
C GLU A 301 9.54 -10.80 1.01
N HIS A 302 8.63 -9.98 1.51
CA HIS A 302 8.30 -9.91 2.93
C HIS A 302 6.87 -10.41 3.18
N TRP A 303 6.72 -11.41 4.04
CA TRP A 303 5.46 -12.00 4.46
C TRP A 303 5.21 -11.61 5.91
N LEU A 304 4.16 -10.84 6.13
CA LEU A 304 3.69 -10.49 7.47
C LEU A 304 2.53 -11.40 7.84
N VAL A 305 2.69 -12.16 8.90
CA VAL A 305 1.66 -13.06 9.46
C VAL A 305 1.00 -12.37 10.65
N GLN A 306 -0.33 -12.21 10.57
CA GLN A 306 -1.15 -11.52 11.59
C GLN A 306 -2.33 -12.39 11.99
#